data_a5fed5e482ba7e68d769cdb8371936b1
#
_entry.id   a5fed5e482ba7e68d769cdb8371936b1
#
_cell.length_a   1.000
_cell.length_b   1.000
_cell.length_c   1.000
_cell.angle_alpha   90.00
_cell.angle_beta   90.00
_cell.angle_gamma   90.00
#
_symmetry.space_group_name_H-M   'P 1'
#
loop_
_entity.id
_entity.type
_entity.pdbx_description
1 polymer ?
#
loop_
_entity_poly.entity_id
_entity_poly.type
_entity_poly.pdbx_seq_one_letter_code
_entity_poly.pdbx_strand_id
1 'polypeptide(L)'
;MKTILALATGLTVASTATAETIVTQWDQFAQSGISAAGPAMDELIATCQPSLGGATILRTIAPSIGIRDSYRLAVSAGKTPDLAYTWPAASVLAGYARVGALALLDSYYEQYGWDHVNDFYRGRNSHDGHLYALPMEQDLMGVYYNKALFAEHGVELPTTYAEFQAAAETFKAAGIIPVSFGNRDRWPATNTFSLILGLTAGLEAEQAVLFGDEPWTNPAFKQAAETFQAWANDEYFPRGFNGVGYDEANALFLSGRAAMTITGTWVLQDMIRGAERIDLGVFMLPPIADGVPAGTMWGEGSQWQMSASADQAVKDAAAAYLDCLTSDASRQVWVEKGHTVPIGTTPDELAEWGADPIVQEFFAAGLATPDSNFYDLHTTLPESVTQVLYPELQRLVGGEVTADEFLAAMQASWETAIANGERWIP
;
A
#
# COMPACT_ATOMS: atom_id res chain seq x y z
N MET A 1 81.20 -37.73 13.30
CA MET A 1 80.30 -36.59 13.04
C MET A 1 78.94 -37.12 12.56
N LYS A 2 77.92 -37.08 13.39
CA LYS A 2 76.55 -37.51 13.05
C LYS A 2 75.71 -36.25 12.79
N THR A 3 75.28 -36.07 11.56
CA THR A 3 74.43 -34.97 11.14
C THR A 3 72.96 -35.32 11.44
N ILE A 4 72.33 -34.57 12.31
CA ILE A 4 70.87 -34.69 12.63
C ILE A 4 70.13 -33.83 11.65
N LEU A 5 69.22 -34.44 10.83
CA LEU A 5 68.31 -33.79 9.94
C LEU A 5 67.02 -33.52 10.75
N ALA A 6 66.69 -32.24 11.00
CA ALA A 6 65.44 -31.85 11.62
C ALA A 6 64.34 -31.67 10.53
N LEU A 7 63.32 -32.52 10.58
CA LEU A 7 62.11 -32.37 9.77
C LEU A 7 61.21 -31.27 10.43
N ALA A 8 61.04 -30.14 9.76
CA ALA A 8 60.08 -29.17 10.13
C ALA A 8 58.71 -29.52 9.47
N THR A 9 57.78 -30.02 10.25
CA THR A 9 56.36 -30.20 9.84
C THR A 9 55.65 -28.83 9.88
N GLY A 10 55.50 -28.20 8.72
CA GLY A 10 54.65 -27.00 8.56
C GLY A 10 53.19 -27.39 8.65
N LEU A 11 52.48 -26.98 9.70
CA LEU A 11 51.02 -26.99 9.74
C LEU A 11 50.50 -25.88 8.80
N THR A 12 50.00 -26.25 7.64
CA THR A 12 49.17 -25.37 6.82
C THR A 12 47.78 -25.31 7.44
N VAL A 13 47.47 -24.21 8.13
CA VAL A 13 46.09 -23.87 8.50
C VAL A 13 45.41 -23.43 7.20
N ALA A 14 44.61 -24.32 6.63
CA ALA A 14 43.70 -23.96 5.55
C ALA A 14 42.63 -23.06 6.15
N SER A 15 42.74 -21.74 5.92
CA SER A 15 41.64 -20.82 6.13
C SER A 15 40.55 -21.16 5.11
N THR A 16 39.53 -21.85 5.55
CA THR A 16 38.29 -21.95 4.77
C THR A 16 37.69 -20.55 4.74
N ALA A 17 37.88 -19.82 3.64
CA ALA A 17 37.10 -18.66 3.36
C ALA A 17 35.64 -19.16 3.23
N THR A 18 34.82 -18.95 4.24
CA THR A 18 33.38 -19.11 4.11
C THR A 18 32.94 -18.13 3.04
N ALA A 19 32.27 -18.61 1.99
CA ALA A 19 31.69 -17.74 1.00
C ALA A 19 30.75 -16.75 1.73
N GLU A 20 30.91 -15.47 1.45
CA GLU A 20 30.06 -14.43 2.02
C GLU A 20 28.61 -14.71 1.61
N THR A 21 27.71 -14.81 2.57
CA THR A 21 26.29 -14.97 2.31
C THR A 21 25.74 -13.61 1.84
N ILE A 22 25.17 -13.58 0.64
CA ILE A 22 24.56 -12.38 0.08
C ILE A 22 23.06 -12.59 0.03
N VAL A 23 22.30 -11.62 0.54
CA VAL A 23 20.85 -11.54 0.42
C VAL A 23 20.52 -10.47 -0.63
N THR A 24 20.02 -10.88 -1.77
CA THR A 24 19.57 -9.95 -2.82
C THR A 24 18.22 -9.37 -2.47
N GLN A 25 18.09 -8.04 -2.48
CA GLN A 25 16.89 -7.32 -2.13
C GLN A 25 16.41 -6.45 -3.28
N TRP A 26 15.12 -6.55 -3.61
CA TRP A 26 14.42 -5.57 -4.44
C TRP A 26 13.43 -4.77 -3.62
N ASP A 27 13.46 -3.46 -3.76
CA ASP A 27 12.49 -2.54 -3.14
C ASP A 27 12.25 -1.31 -4.04
N GLN A 28 11.26 -0.50 -3.67
CA GLN A 28 10.84 0.68 -4.43
C GLN A 28 11.28 2.00 -3.78
N PHE A 29 11.97 1.97 -2.65
CA PHE A 29 12.32 3.17 -1.90
C PHE A 29 13.39 3.98 -2.63
N ALA A 30 12.94 4.98 -3.37
CA ALA A 30 13.77 5.88 -4.15
C ALA A 30 14.17 7.12 -3.33
N GLN A 31 15.02 7.95 -3.91
CA GLN A 31 15.44 9.22 -3.30
C GLN A 31 14.41 10.36 -3.48
N SER A 32 13.42 10.17 -4.37
CA SER A 32 12.38 11.14 -4.69
C SER A 32 11.19 10.48 -5.38
N GLY A 33 10.03 11.14 -5.39
CA GLY A 33 8.79 10.66 -5.98
C GLY A 33 7.99 9.75 -5.02
N ILE A 34 7.07 8.97 -5.55
CA ILE A 34 6.31 7.98 -4.78
C ILE A 34 7.31 7.04 -4.09
N SER A 35 7.11 6.80 -2.80
CA SER A 35 8.02 5.99 -1.98
C SER A 35 9.44 6.57 -1.82
N ALA A 36 9.55 7.88 -1.60
CA ALA A 36 10.83 8.58 -1.42
C ALA A 36 11.55 8.27 -0.07
N ALA A 37 11.29 7.11 0.53
CA ALA A 37 11.90 6.65 1.78
C ALA A 37 13.29 5.99 1.59
N GLY A 38 13.96 6.25 0.46
CA GLY A 38 15.30 5.72 0.17
C GLY A 38 16.34 5.96 1.26
N PRO A 39 16.47 7.20 1.79
CA PRO A 39 17.42 7.47 2.88
C PRO A 39 17.12 6.68 4.16
N ALA A 40 15.84 6.49 4.51
CA ALA A 40 15.44 5.67 5.65
C ALA A 40 15.84 4.19 5.43
N MET A 41 15.58 3.64 4.24
CA MET A 41 15.97 2.27 3.92
C MET A 41 17.49 2.07 3.93
N ASP A 42 18.27 3.03 3.42
CA ASP A 42 19.75 2.97 3.45
C ASP A 42 20.27 2.94 4.89
N GLU A 43 19.69 3.75 5.79
CA GLU A 43 20.02 3.74 7.21
C GLU A 43 19.63 2.44 7.90
N LEU A 44 18.45 1.91 7.59
CA LEU A 44 17.96 0.64 8.15
C LEU A 44 18.81 -0.55 7.71
N ILE A 45 19.25 -0.60 6.46
CA ILE A 45 20.20 -1.60 5.99
C ILE A 45 21.49 -1.53 6.81
N ALA A 46 22.04 -0.33 7.01
CA ALA A 46 23.26 -0.13 7.79
C ALA A 46 23.06 -0.52 9.27
N THR A 47 21.92 -0.14 9.86
CA THR A 47 21.58 -0.43 11.27
C THR A 47 21.38 -1.94 11.49
N CYS A 48 20.73 -2.62 10.55
CA CYS A 48 20.42 -4.04 10.65
C CYS A 48 21.57 -4.96 10.17
N GLN A 49 22.61 -4.43 9.53
CA GLN A 49 23.75 -5.21 9.06
C GLN A 49 24.35 -6.17 10.13
N PRO A 50 24.49 -5.76 11.43
CA PRO A 50 25.00 -6.67 12.47
C PRO A 50 24.11 -7.89 12.74
N SER A 51 22.80 -7.78 12.52
CA SER A 51 21.82 -8.86 12.77
C SER A 51 21.87 -9.97 11.70
N LEU A 52 22.55 -9.76 10.57
CA LEU A 52 22.58 -10.69 9.45
C LEU A 52 23.56 -11.85 9.65
N GLY A 53 24.23 -12.00 10.81
CA GLY A 53 25.14 -13.10 11.06
C GLY A 53 26.35 -13.18 10.12
N GLY A 54 26.76 -12.05 9.53
CA GLY A 54 27.84 -11.93 8.55
C GLY A 54 27.40 -11.96 7.09
N ALA A 55 26.08 -12.05 6.81
CA ALA A 55 25.55 -11.86 5.46
C ALA A 55 25.49 -10.36 5.09
N THR A 56 25.42 -10.06 3.80
CA THR A 56 25.36 -8.70 3.26
C THR A 56 24.10 -8.52 2.41
N ILE A 57 23.42 -7.37 2.53
CA ILE A 57 22.29 -7.01 1.67
C ILE A 57 22.82 -6.41 0.35
N LEU A 58 22.47 -7.04 -0.77
CA LEU A 58 22.67 -6.48 -2.11
C LEU A 58 21.35 -5.89 -2.61
N ARG A 59 21.19 -4.58 -2.42
CA ARG A 59 19.98 -3.84 -2.74
C ARG A 59 19.89 -3.46 -4.21
N THR A 60 18.71 -3.63 -4.80
CA THR A 60 18.32 -3.10 -6.11
C THR A 60 17.02 -2.31 -5.96
N ILE A 61 17.06 -1.03 -6.31
CA ILE A 61 15.88 -0.15 -6.31
C ILE A 61 15.16 -0.36 -7.64
N ALA A 62 13.92 -0.82 -7.60
CA ALA A 62 13.04 -0.93 -8.75
C ALA A 62 12.02 0.22 -8.75
N PRO A 63 11.69 0.83 -9.91
CA PRO A 63 10.66 1.86 -9.96
C PRO A 63 9.33 1.34 -9.40
N SER A 64 8.67 2.14 -8.54
CA SER A 64 7.45 1.70 -7.85
C SER A 64 6.37 1.19 -8.81
N ILE A 65 6.14 1.87 -9.93
CA ILE A 65 5.16 1.45 -10.97
C ILE A 65 5.60 0.15 -11.69
N GLY A 66 6.89 -0.14 -11.77
CA GLY A 66 7.42 -1.30 -12.50
C GLY A 66 7.77 -2.51 -11.65
N ILE A 67 7.80 -2.40 -10.33
CA ILE A 67 8.28 -3.47 -9.45
C ILE A 67 7.38 -4.71 -9.51
N ARG A 68 6.06 -4.55 -9.57
CA ARG A 68 5.11 -5.67 -9.70
C ARG A 68 5.34 -6.48 -10.98
N ASP A 69 5.44 -5.79 -12.12
CA ASP A 69 5.67 -6.45 -13.41
C ASP A 69 7.04 -7.13 -13.44
N SER A 70 8.07 -6.46 -12.92
CA SER A 70 9.42 -7.00 -12.84
C SER A 70 9.46 -8.25 -11.96
N TYR A 71 8.79 -8.21 -10.79
CA TYR A 71 8.73 -9.35 -9.88
C TYR A 71 7.91 -10.51 -10.47
N ARG A 72 6.77 -10.24 -11.12
CA ARG A 72 5.99 -11.24 -11.84
C ARG A 72 6.79 -11.96 -12.94
N LEU A 73 7.57 -11.20 -13.71
CA LEU A 73 8.48 -11.77 -14.70
C LEU A 73 9.59 -12.61 -14.06
N ALA A 74 10.14 -12.15 -12.93
CA ALA A 74 11.14 -12.90 -12.18
C ALA A 74 10.59 -14.22 -11.62
N VAL A 75 9.35 -14.21 -11.08
CA VAL A 75 8.64 -15.43 -10.66
C VAL A 75 8.48 -16.39 -11.83
N SER A 76 7.99 -15.90 -12.99
CA SER A 76 7.80 -16.72 -14.18
C SER A 76 9.11 -17.30 -14.72
N ALA A 77 10.22 -16.62 -14.52
CA ALA A 77 11.56 -17.06 -14.94
C ALA A 77 12.28 -17.91 -13.88
N GLY A 78 11.72 -18.09 -12.67
CA GLY A 78 12.39 -18.75 -11.54
C GLY A 78 13.65 -18.02 -11.09
N LYS A 79 13.67 -16.69 -11.16
CA LYS A 79 14.82 -15.81 -10.86
C LYS A 79 14.41 -14.64 -9.96
N THR A 80 13.64 -14.92 -8.93
CA THR A 80 13.27 -13.92 -7.91
C THR A 80 14.51 -13.50 -7.10
N PRO A 81 14.57 -12.24 -6.62
CA PRO A 81 15.51 -11.89 -5.55
C PRO A 81 15.17 -12.69 -4.30
N ASP A 82 16.12 -12.77 -3.36
CA ASP A 82 15.91 -13.48 -2.08
C ASP A 82 14.84 -12.79 -1.24
N LEU A 83 14.83 -11.44 -1.22
CA LEU A 83 13.80 -10.60 -0.64
C LEU A 83 13.24 -9.62 -1.68
N ALA A 84 11.94 -9.45 -1.69
CA ALA A 84 11.27 -8.42 -2.46
C ALA A 84 10.24 -7.67 -1.61
N TYR A 85 10.30 -6.35 -1.69
CA TYR A 85 9.30 -5.48 -1.11
C TYR A 85 8.33 -5.08 -2.21
N THR A 86 7.10 -5.55 -2.12
CA THR A 86 6.09 -5.36 -3.16
C THR A 86 4.74 -5.00 -2.56
N TRP A 87 3.86 -4.41 -3.37
CA TRP A 87 2.45 -4.29 -2.96
C TRP A 87 1.79 -5.65 -3.06
N PRO A 88 1.10 -6.08 -2.03
CA PRO A 88 0.34 -7.28 -2.14
C PRO A 88 -1.00 -6.98 -2.83
N ALA A 89 -1.37 -7.80 -3.79
CA ALA A 89 -2.74 -8.24 -3.87
C ALA A 89 -2.77 -9.60 -3.20
N ALA A 90 -3.62 -9.82 -2.21
CA ALA A 90 -3.70 -11.10 -1.51
C ALA A 90 -3.86 -12.27 -2.49
N SER A 91 -4.65 -12.08 -3.57
CA SER A 91 -4.82 -13.03 -4.65
C SER A 91 -3.55 -13.23 -5.50
N VAL A 92 -2.71 -12.19 -5.69
CA VAL A 92 -1.43 -12.29 -6.41
C VAL A 92 -0.41 -13.05 -5.57
N LEU A 93 -0.34 -12.75 -4.26
CA LEU A 93 0.46 -13.50 -3.31
C LEU A 93 0.08 -14.99 -3.33
N ALA A 94 -1.21 -15.29 -3.24
CA ALA A 94 -1.74 -16.65 -3.34
C ALA A 94 -1.34 -17.32 -4.66
N GLY A 95 -1.31 -16.57 -5.76
CA GLY A 95 -0.80 -17.04 -7.06
C GLY A 95 0.66 -17.44 -7.02
N TYR A 96 1.52 -16.63 -6.41
CA TYR A 96 2.95 -16.93 -6.23
C TYR A 96 3.19 -18.10 -5.27
N ALA A 97 2.41 -18.19 -4.19
CA ALA A 97 2.44 -19.32 -3.27
C ALA A 97 2.09 -20.64 -3.97
N ARG A 98 1.01 -20.66 -4.76
CA ARG A 98 0.55 -21.85 -5.51
C ARG A 98 1.61 -22.38 -6.49
N VAL A 99 2.41 -21.53 -7.09
CA VAL A 99 3.51 -21.96 -7.99
C VAL A 99 4.80 -22.24 -7.25
N GLY A 100 4.81 -22.18 -5.91
CA GLY A 100 5.98 -22.46 -5.08
C GLY A 100 7.10 -21.42 -5.19
N ALA A 101 6.79 -20.18 -5.56
CA ALA A 101 7.78 -19.11 -5.69
C ALA A 101 8.17 -18.48 -4.35
N LEU A 102 7.30 -18.56 -3.34
CA LEU A 102 7.47 -17.92 -2.04
C LEU A 102 7.85 -18.94 -0.95
N ALA A 103 8.74 -18.56 -0.05
CA ALA A 103 9.05 -19.31 1.15
C ALA A 103 7.93 -19.18 2.18
N LEU A 104 7.73 -20.25 2.96
CA LEU A 104 6.86 -20.24 4.14
C LEU A 104 7.53 -19.41 5.26
N LEU A 105 6.75 -18.55 5.90
CA LEU A 105 7.24 -17.71 7.01
C LEU A 105 6.70 -18.14 8.37
N ASP A 106 5.83 -19.15 8.47
CA ASP A 106 5.20 -19.58 9.72
C ASP A 106 6.22 -19.78 10.85
N SER A 107 7.31 -20.54 10.59
CA SER A 107 8.34 -20.80 11.60
C SER A 107 9.10 -19.53 12.01
N TYR A 108 9.26 -18.57 11.12
CA TYR A 108 9.90 -17.29 11.45
C TYR A 108 8.96 -16.38 12.25
N TYR A 109 7.66 -16.39 11.96
CA TYR A 109 6.67 -15.69 12.79
C TYR A 109 6.70 -16.21 14.23
N GLU A 110 6.79 -17.53 14.42
CA GLU A 110 6.91 -18.14 15.75
C GLU A 110 8.27 -17.81 16.40
N GLN A 111 9.36 -17.89 15.62
CA GLN A 111 10.73 -17.70 16.13
C GLN A 111 10.96 -16.27 16.62
N TYR A 112 10.48 -15.27 15.88
CA TYR A 112 10.71 -13.85 16.15
C TYR A 112 9.56 -13.17 16.88
N GLY A 113 8.40 -13.84 17.03
CA GLY A 113 7.25 -13.29 17.76
C GLY A 113 6.67 -12.06 17.07
N TRP A 114 6.44 -12.10 15.75
CA TRP A 114 5.87 -10.98 15.00
C TRP A 114 4.38 -10.78 15.28
N ASP A 115 4.01 -10.70 16.58
CA ASP A 115 2.63 -10.58 17.06
C ASP A 115 2.02 -9.19 16.84
N HIS A 116 2.85 -8.18 16.53
CA HIS A 116 2.43 -6.85 16.14
C HIS A 116 1.64 -6.84 14.81
N VAL A 117 1.78 -7.88 13.99
CA VAL A 117 1.00 -8.08 12.78
C VAL A 117 -0.36 -8.65 13.16
N ASN A 118 -1.41 -7.81 13.11
CA ASN A 118 -2.76 -8.21 13.48
C ASN A 118 -3.39 -9.18 12.45
N ASP A 119 -4.55 -9.77 12.79
CA ASP A 119 -5.21 -10.79 12.00
C ASP A 119 -5.63 -10.30 10.60
N PHE A 120 -5.98 -9.02 10.45
CA PHE A 120 -6.30 -8.43 9.15
C PHE A 120 -5.13 -8.56 8.18
N TYR A 121 -3.94 -8.13 8.58
CA TYR A 121 -2.75 -8.22 7.73
C TYR A 121 -2.23 -9.65 7.61
N ARG A 122 -2.34 -10.47 8.67
CA ARG A 122 -1.99 -11.90 8.61
C ARG A 122 -2.83 -12.64 7.58
N GLY A 123 -4.15 -12.46 7.61
CA GLY A 123 -5.07 -13.09 6.66
C GLY A 123 -4.68 -12.78 5.21
N ARG A 124 -4.42 -11.50 4.92
CA ARG A 124 -4.08 -11.04 3.56
C ARG A 124 -2.71 -11.52 3.06
N ASN A 125 -1.82 -11.89 3.97
CA ASN A 125 -0.49 -12.41 3.67
C ASN A 125 -0.39 -13.94 3.78
N SER A 126 -1.55 -14.60 3.83
CA SER A 126 -1.69 -16.05 3.95
C SER A 126 -2.29 -16.68 2.70
N HIS A 127 -1.97 -17.95 2.50
CA HIS A 127 -2.62 -18.81 1.52
C HIS A 127 -2.66 -20.26 2.08
N ASP A 128 -3.80 -20.91 2.00
CA ASP A 128 -4.03 -22.27 2.54
C ASP A 128 -3.61 -22.41 4.02
N GLY A 129 -3.83 -21.37 4.82
CA GLY A 129 -3.51 -21.35 6.25
C GLY A 129 -2.02 -21.13 6.57
N HIS A 130 -1.19 -20.81 5.60
CA HIS A 130 0.24 -20.55 5.75
C HIS A 130 0.61 -19.12 5.41
N LEU A 131 1.60 -18.55 6.13
CA LEU A 131 2.10 -17.19 5.95
C LEU A 131 3.23 -17.17 4.91
N TYR A 132 3.15 -16.23 3.94
CA TYR A 132 4.10 -16.11 2.83
C TYR A 132 4.76 -14.74 2.73
N ALA A 133 4.32 -13.78 3.52
CA ALA A 133 4.92 -12.45 3.54
C ALA A 133 4.86 -11.83 4.94
N LEU A 134 5.74 -10.87 5.18
CA LEU A 134 5.72 -10.00 6.36
C LEU A 134 5.28 -8.61 5.93
N PRO A 135 4.04 -8.18 6.27
CA PRO A 135 3.58 -6.83 5.98
C PRO A 135 4.36 -5.81 6.82
N MET A 136 4.63 -4.65 6.23
CA MET A 136 5.50 -3.64 6.84
C MET A 136 4.75 -2.35 7.18
N GLU A 137 3.95 -1.86 6.25
CA GLU A 137 3.27 -0.57 6.35
C GLU A 137 1.78 -0.75 6.57
N GLN A 138 1.18 0.18 7.31
CA GLN A 138 -0.26 0.36 7.29
C GLN A 138 -0.59 1.65 6.54
N ASP A 139 -1.35 1.49 5.46
CA ASP A 139 -1.82 2.61 4.67
C ASP A 139 -3.29 2.89 4.94
N LEU A 140 -3.62 4.17 5.05
CA LEU A 140 -4.98 4.66 5.22
C LEU A 140 -5.30 5.62 4.08
N MET A 141 -6.56 5.69 3.66
CA MET A 141 -7.03 6.73 2.75
C MET A 141 -7.77 7.83 3.48
N GLY A 142 -7.56 9.06 3.03
CA GLY A 142 -8.25 10.25 3.57
C GLY A 142 -8.24 11.39 2.59
N VAL A 143 -8.67 12.53 3.07
CA VAL A 143 -8.72 13.79 2.31
C VAL A 143 -7.66 14.72 2.85
N TYR A 144 -6.66 15.03 2.04
CA TYR A 144 -5.78 16.16 2.29
C TYR A 144 -6.47 17.43 1.80
N TYR A 145 -6.41 18.51 2.57
CA TYR A 145 -7.04 19.77 2.21
C TYR A 145 -6.16 20.99 2.50
N ASN A 146 -6.42 22.08 1.80
CA ASN A 146 -5.73 23.35 2.01
C ASN A 146 -6.52 24.18 3.01
N LYS A 147 -6.05 24.27 4.28
CA LYS A 147 -6.67 25.01 5.38
C LYS A 147 -6.90 26.48 5.01
N ALA A 148 -5.95 27.11 4.30
CA ALA A 148 -6.05 28.51 3.90
C ALA A 148 -7.21 28.73 2.92
N LEU A 149 -7.41 27.85 1.92
CA LEU A 149 -8.54 27.94 1.00
C LEU A 149 -9.89 27.72 1.71
N PHE A 150 -9.96 26.77 2.63
CA PHE A 150 -11.15 26.54 3.44
C PHE A 150 -11.51 27.79 4.24
N ALA A 151 -10.54 28.38 4.95
CA ALA A 151 -10.74 29.61 5.71
C ALA A 151 -11.12 30.81 4.83
N GLU A 152 -10.46 31.00 3.67
CA GLU A 152 -10.74 32.09 2.72
C GLU A 152 -12.17 32.05 2.20
N HIS A 153 -12.70 30.83 1.94
CA HIS A 153 -14.04 30.65 1.39
C HIS A 153 -15.10 30.35 2.45
N GLY A 154 -14.75 30.39 3.75
CA GLY A 154 -15.67 30.14 4.85
C GLY A 154 -16.23 28.72 4.88
N VAL A 155 -15.44 27.75 4.42
CA VAL A 155 -15.80 26.33 4.41
C VAL A 155 -15.28 25.68 5.70
N GLU A 156 -16.19 25.09 6.47
CA GLU A 156 -15.86 24.29 7.63
C GLU A 156 -15.50 22.84 7.20
N LEU A 157 -14.82 22.07 8.08
CA LEU A 157 -14.54 20.67 7.80
C LEU A 157 -15.83 19.87 7.70
N PRO A 158 -16.05 19.16 6.57
CA PRO A 158 -17.26 18.36 6.38
C PRO A 158 -17.33 17.20 7.38
N THR A 159 -18.42 17.09 8.08
CA THR A 159 -18.77 15.98 8.98
C THR A 159 -19.86 15.08 8.40
N THR A 160 -20.50 15.53 7.31
CA THR A 160 -21.50 14.80 6.54
C THR A 160 -21.17 14.85 5.05
N TYR A 161 -21.67 13.87 4.30
CA TYR A 161 -21.49 13.86 2.84
C TYR A 161 -22.12 15.09 2.16
N ALA A 162 -23.27 15.56 2.65
CA ALA A 162 -23.89 16.77 2.13
C ALA A 162 -23.02 18.03 2.35
N GLU A 163 -22.31 18.12 3.48
CA GLU A 163 -21.35 19.20 3.72
C GLU A 163 -20.11 19.08 2.81
N PHE A 164 -19.63 17.86 2.53
CA PHE A 164 -18.57 17.64 1.55
C PHE A 164 -18.99 18.11 0.15
N GLN A 165 -20.20 17.78 -0.29
CA GLN A 165 -20.74 18.26 -1.56
C GLN A 165 -20.86 19.78 -1.59
N ALA A 166 -21.36 20.39 -0.51
CA ALA A 166 -21.48 21.86 -0.41
C ALA A 166 -20.10 22.54 -0.45
N ALA A 167 -19.09 21.97 0.18
CA ALA A 167 -17.70 22.44 0.09
C ALA A 167 -17.18 22.37 -1.35
N ALA A 168 -17.38 21.24 -2.03
CA ALA A 168 -16.97 21.06 -3.42
C ALA A 168 -17.64 22.08 -4.35
N GLU A 169 -18.96 22.32 -4.20
CA GLU A 169 -19.69 23.34 -4.98
C GLU A 169 -19.18 24.77 -4.69
N THR A 170 -18.83 25.07 -3.44
CA THR A 170 -18.26 26.37 -3.06
C THR A 170 -16.93 26.63 -3.79
N PHE A 171 -16.03 25.66 -3.79
CA PHE A 171 -14.74 25.79 -4.49
C PHE A 171 -14.92 25.85 -6.00
N LYS A 172 -15.80 25.01 -6.57
CA LYS A 172 -16.14 25.06 -8.00
C LYS A 172 -16.66 26.44 -8.42
N ALA A 173 -17.57 27.02 -7.64
CA ALA A 173 -18.11 28.37 -7.90
C ALA A 173 -17.04 29.47 -7.83
N ALA A 174 -16.01 29.27 -7.01
CA ALA A 174 -14.85 30.15 -6.91
C ALA A 174 -13.79 29.91 -8.03
N GLY A 175 -14.01 28.94 -8.91
CA GLY A 175 -13.06 28.58 -9.97
C GLY A 175 -11.85 27.77 -9.48
N ILE A 176 -11.94 27.22 -8.27
CA ILE A 176 -10.94 26.34 -7.65
C ILE A 176 -11.35 24.89 -7.93
N ILE A 177 -10.39 24.03 -8.27
CA ILE A 177 -10.65 22.60 -8.45
C ILE A 177 -11.04 22.03 -7.07
N PRO A 178 -12.27 21.47 -6.92
CA PRO A 178 -12.68 20.92 -5.62
C PRO A 178 -11.75 19.78 -5.14
N VAL A 179 -11.53 18.78 -5.99
CA VAL A 179 -10.70 17.61 -5.69
C VAL A 179 -9.68 17.42 -6.80
N SER A 180 -8.41 17.53 -6.47
CA SER A 180 -7.34 17.17 -7.39
C SER A 180 -7.37 15.66 -7.62
N PHE A 181 -7.44 15.25 -8.87
CA PHE A 181 -7.53 13.85 -9.27
C PHE A 181 -6.85 13.63 -10.62
N GLY A 182 -6.06 12.57 -10.72
CA GLY A 182 -5.39 12.17 -11.96
C GLY A 182 -5.50 10.66 -12.13
N ASN A 183 -5.98 10.22 -13.31
CA ASN A 183 -6.33 8.83 -13.56
C ASN A 183 -5.64 8.23 -14.81
N ARG A 184 -4.59 8.87 -15.34
CA ARG A 184 -3.78 8.29 -16.41
C ARG A 184 -3.18 6.94 -16.02
N ASP A 185 -2.78 6.85 -14.73
CA ASP A 185 -2.15 5.66 -14.17
C ASP A 185 -3.16 4.59 -13.74
N ARG A 186 -4.46 4.84 -13.83
CA ARG A 186 -5.65 3.99 -13.61
C ARG A 186 -5.90 3.59 -12.17
N TRP A 187 -4.87 3.21 -11.42
CA TRP A 187 -5.01 2.79 -10.03
C TRP A 187 -5.61 3.85 -9.10
N PRO A 188 -5.42 5.20 -9.29
CA PRO A 188 -6.05 6.18 -8.42
C PRO A 188 -7.59 6.12 -8.43
N ALA A 189 -8.19 5.81 -9.59
CA ALA A 189 -9.64 5.61 -9.66
C ALA A 189 -10.09 4.41 -8.83
N THR A 190 -9.30 3.35 -8.80
CA THR A 190 -9.64 2.15 -8.01
C THR A 190 -9.64 2.45 -6.53
N ASN A 191 -8.62 3.15 -6.02
CA ASN A 191 -8.54 3.50 -4.61
C ASN A 191 -9.66 4.47 -4.21
N THR A 192 -9.91 5.51 -5.03
CA THR A 192 -11.02 6.44 -4.78
C THR A 192 -12.36 5.71 -4.82
N PHE A 193 -12.57 4.81 -5.78
CA PHE A 193 -13.78 4.01 -5.86
C PHE A 193 -13.93 3.05 -4.69
N SER A 194 -12.86 2.41 -4.23
CA SER A 194 -12.87 1.55 -3.03
C SER A 194 -13.31 2.31 -1.78
N LEU A 195 -12.80 3.53 -1.59
CA LEU A 195 -13.22 4.39 -0.48
C LEU A 195 -14.71 4.77 -0.60
N ILE A 196 -15.16 5.21 -1.79
CA ILE A 196 -16.57 5.54 -2.05
C ILE A 196 -17.45 4.30 -1.82
N LEU A 197 -17.01 3.13 -2.28
CA LEU A 197 -17.74 1.87 -2.12
C LEU A 197 -17.93 1.54 -0.65
N GLY A 198 -16.86 1.56 0.13
CA GLY A 198 -16.92 1.28 1.57
C GLY A 198 -17.83 2.26 2.32
N LEU A 199 -17.74 3.57 2.01
CA LEU A 199 -18.57 4.61 2.62
C LEU A 199 -20.03 4.62 2.11
N THR A 200 -20.33 3.85 1.05
CA THR A 200 -21.69 3.71 0.50
C THR A 200 -22.33 2.39 0.87
N ALA A 201 -21.59 1.29 0.73
CA ALA A 201 -22.08 -0.08 0.94
C ALA A 201 -21.85 -0.59 2.37
N GLY A 202 -20.77 -0.14 3.01
CA GLY A 202 -20.29 -0.67 4.29
C GLY A 202 -19.53 -1.99 4.14
N LEU A 203 -18.73 -2.31 5.16
CA LEU A 203 -17.85 -3.48 5.18
C LEU A 203 -18.60 -4.81 4.98
N GLU A 204 -19.78 -4.96 5.60
CA GLU A 204 -20.56 -6.19 5.49
C GLU A 204 -21.00 -6.49 4.05
N ALA A 205 -21.45 -5.46 3.32
CA ALA A 205 -21.84 -5.61 1.91
C ALA A 205 -20.62 -5.86 1.00
N GLU A 206 -19.49 -5.22 1.27
CA GLU A 206 -18.24 -5.53 0.55
C GLU A 206 -17.85 -6.99 0.73
N GLN A 207 -17.84 -7.50 1.97
CA GLN A 207 -17.51 -8.88 2.28
C GLN A 207 -18.48 -9.87 1.63
N ALA A 208 -19.78 -9.55 1.61
CA ALA A 208 -20.79 -10.39 0.99
C ALA A 208 -20.56 -10.58 -0.53
N VAL A 209 -20.03 -9.56 -1.22
CA VAL A 209 -19.67 -9.63 -2.64
C VAL A 209 -18.30 -10.27 -2.83
N LEU A 210 -17.28 -9.83 -2.09
CA LEU A 210 -15.90 -10.26 -2.31
C LEU A 210 -15.65 -11.70 -1.83
N PHE A 211 -16.28 -12.11 -0.74
CA PHE A 211 -16.03 -13.41 -0.11
C PHE A 211 -17.26 -14.32 -0.02
N GLY A 212 -18.45 -13.75 -0.19
CA GLY A 212 -19.74 -14.45 -0.24
C GLY A 212 -20.25 -14.70 -1.66
N ASP A 213 -21.57 -14.80 -1.78
CA ASP A 213 -22.25 -15.11 -3.03
C ASP A 213 -23.09 -13.93 -3.58
N GLU A 214 -22.99 -12.75 -2.97
CA GLU A 214 -23.69 -11.56 -3.46
C GLU A 214 -23.07 -11.06 -4.77
N PRO A 215 -23.89 -10.58 -5.71
CA PRO A 215 -23.40 -10.13 -7.01
C PRO A 215 -22.82 -8.71 -6.96
N TRP A 216 -21.91 -8.40 -7.88
CA TRP A 216 -21.43 -7.03 -8.12
C TRP A 216 -22.54 -6.05 -8.51
N THR A 217 -23.64 -6.55 -9.09
CA THR A 217 -24.83 -5.76 -9.45
C THR A 217 -25.71 -5.41 -8.24
N ASN A 218 -25.23 -5.59 -7.04
CA ASN A 218 -25.85 -5.19 -5.79
C ASN A 218 -26.20 -3.68 -5.80
N PRO A 219 -27.38 -3.28 -5.28
CA PRO A 219 -27.79 -1.87 -5.29
C PRO A 219 -26.84 -0.90 -4.61
N ALA A 220 -26.14 -1.30 -3.53
CA ALA A 220 -25.18 -0.45 -2.84
C ALA A 220 -23.93 -0.20 -3.69
N PHE A 221 -23.46 -1.21 -4.43
CA PHE A 221 -22.35 -1.07 -5.38
C PHE A 221 -22.75 -0.18 -6.56
N LYS A 222 -24.02 -0.28 -7.00
CA LYS A 222 -24.55 0.63 -8.03
C LYS A 222 -24.54 2.07 -7.54
N GLN A 223 -25.01 2.32 -6.32
CA GLN A 223 -25.00 3.67 -5.73
C GLN A 223 -23.56 4.22 -5.64
N ALA A 224 -22.57 3.40 -5.27
CA ALA A 224 -21.17 3.80 -5.23
C ALA A 224 -20.65 4.20 -6.63
N ALA A 225 -20.95 3.39 -7.66
CA ALA A 225 -20.57 3.68 -9.03
C ALA A 225 -21.23 4.97 -9.58
N GLU A 226 -22.53 5.16 -9.30
CA GLU A 226 -23.26 6.38 -9.63
C GLU A 226 -22.67 7.61 -8.90
N THR A 227 -22.29 7.49 -7.63
CA THR A 227 -21.65 8.55 -6.85
C THR A 227 -20.33 8.97 -7.47
N PHE A 228 -19.46 7.99 -7.81
CA PHE A 228 -18.16 8.30 -8.42
C PHE A 228 -18.32 8.96 -9.80
N GLN A 229 -19.26 8.48 -10.60
CA GLN A 229 -19.60 9.10 -11.89
C GLN A 229 -20.16 10.52 -11.69
N ALA A 230 -21.01 10.74 -10.67
CA ALA A 230 -21.56 12.05 -10.36
C ALA A 230 -20.46 13.06 -10.03
N TRP A 231 -19.44 12.71 -9.23
CA TRP A 231 -18.32 13.61 -8.95
C TRP A 231 -17.61 14.11 -10.21
N ALA A 232 -17.46 13.23 -11.20
CA ALA A 232 -16.87 13.62 -12.48
C ALA A 232 -17.81 14.51 -13.31
N ASN A 233 -19.12 14.19 -13.36
CA ASN A 233 -20.15 14.95 -14.07
C ASN A 233 -20.37 16.33 -13.45
N ASP A 234 -20.26 16.43 -12.14
CA ASP A 234 -20.38 17.67 -11.37
C ASP A 234 -19.09 18.52 -11.39
N GLU A 235 -18.12 18.12 -12.21
CA GLU A 235 -16.83 18.83 -12.39
C GLU A 235 -16.04 19.00 -11.07
N TYR A 236 -16.11 18.02 -10.14
CA TYR A 236 -15.28 18.05 -8.94
C TYR A 236 -13.80 17.77 -9.23
N PHE A 237 -13.51 17.09 -10.34
CA PHE A 237 -12.17 16.78 -10.82
C PHE A 237 -11.63 17.78 -11.85
N PRO A 238 -10.32 17.91 -12.04
CA PRO A 238 -9.77 18.75 -13.10
C PRO A 238 -10.20 18.24 -14.48
N ARG A 239 -10.39 19.16 -15.42
CA ARG A 239 -10.74 18.76 -16.80
C ARG A 239 -9.67 17.85 -17.40
N GLY A 240 -10.12 16.77 -18.03
CA GLY A 240 -9.22 15.79 -18.64
C GLY A 240 -8.45 14.91 -17.65
N PHE A 241 -8.95 14.74 -16.43
CA PHE A 241 -8.32 13.99 -15.35
C PHE A 241 -7.87 12.58 -15.75
N ASN A 242 -8.55 11.89 -16.69
CA ASN A 242 -8.12 10.59 -17.21
C ASN A 242 -6.78 10.66 -17.99
N GLY A 243 -6.34 11.85 -18.39
CA GLY A 243 -5.04 12.09 -19.02
C GLY A 243 -3.99 12.69 -18.07
N VAL A 244 -4.38 13.06 -16.86
CA VAL A 244 -3.49 13.61 -15.81
C VAL A 244 -2.88 12.46 -15.03
N GLY A 245 -1.57 12.47 -14.81
CA GLY A 245 -0.88 11.50 -13.98
C GLY A 245 -1.09 11.75 -12.48
N TYR A 246 -0.84 10.74 -11.69
CA TYR A 246 -1.00 10.82 -10.23
C TYR A 246 -0.12 11.92 -9.60
N ASP A 247 1.18 11.94 -9.94
CA ASP A 247 2.10 12.96 -9.43
C ASP A 247 1.74 14.37 -9.92
N GLU A 248 1.22 14.49 -11.14
CA GLU A 248 0.73 15.76 -11.69
C GLU A 248 -0.49 16.27 -10.90
N ALA A 249 -1.39 15.37 -10.51
CA ALA A 249 -2.55 15.70 -9.67
C ALA A 249 -2.10 16.15 -8.26
N ASN A 250 -1.17 15.44 -7.63
CA ASN A 250 -0.60 15.84 -6.34
C ASN A 250 0.06 17.22 -6.43
N ALA A 251 0.79 17.50 -7.52
CA ALA A 251 1.38 18.80 -7.75
C ALA A 251 0.34 19.93 -7.97
N LEU A 252 -0.82 19.65 -8.57
CA LEU A 252 -1.93 20.59 -8.68
C LEU A 252 -2.43 20.99 -7.28
N PHE A 253 -2.66 20.03 -6.41
CA PHE A 253 -3.07 20.28 -5.02
C PHE A 253 -2.01 21.09 -4.27
N LEU A 254 -0.74 20.63 -4.26
CA LEU A 254 0.36 21.30 -3.57
C LEU A 254 0.71 22.69 -4.12
N SER A 255 0.22 23.04 -5.31
CA SER A 255 0.32 24.41 -5.85
C SER A 255 -0.84 25.34 -5.44
N GLY A 256 -1.80 24.85 -4.64
CA GLY A 256 -2.98 25.60 -4.21
C GLY A 256 -4.05 25.79 -5.30
N ARG A 257 -3.97 25.03 -6.42
CA ARG A 257 -4.96 25.09 -7.51
C ARG A 257 -6.18 24.22 -7.27
N ALA A 258 -6.08 23.30 -6.32
CA ALA A 258 -7.18 22.48 -5.86
C ALA A 258 -7.35 22.61 -4.34
N ALA A 259 -8.58 22.52 -3.87
CA ALA A 259 -8.89 22.64 -2.44
C ALA A 259 -8.58 21.36 -1.67
N MET A 260 -8.80 20.22 -2.29
CA MET A 260 -8.64 18.89 -1.69
C MET A 260 -7.92 17.94 -2.66
N THR A 261 -7.40 16.82 -2.11
CA THR A 261 -7.05 15.60 -2.85
C THR A 261 -7.36 14.40 -1.99
N ILE A 262 -7.89 13.32 -2.58
CA ILE A 262 -8.25 12.08 -1.90
C ILE A 262 -7.21 11.04 -2.26
N THR A 263 -6.41 10.65 -1.29
CA THR A 263 -5.32 9.68 -1.49
C THR A 263 -4.88 9.08 -0.16
N GLY A 264 -3.95 8.14 -0.19
CA GLY A 264 -3.49 7.45 1.01
C GLY A 264 -2.23 8.02 1.62
N THR A 265 -1.81 7.37 2.70
CA THR A 265 -0.63 7.76 3.49
C THR A 265 0.69 7.52 2.77
N TRP A 266 0.71 6.74 1.69
CA TRP A 266 1.91 6.52 0.85
C TRP A 266 2.49 7.79 0.20
N VAL A 267 1.76 8.93 0.22
CA VAL A 267 2.26 10.23 -0.27
C VAL A 267 2.64 11.19 0.84
N LEU A 268 2.59 10.79 2.10
CA LEU A 268 2.86 11.66 3.25
C LEU A 268 4.17 12.42 3.10
N GLN A 269 5.23 11.78 2.63
CA GLN A 269 6.50 12.47 2.38
C GLN A 269 6.39 13.64 1.40
N ASP A 270 5.68 13.44 0.29
CA ASP A 270 5.49 14.48 -0.70
C ASP A 270 4.57 15.59 -0.18
N MET A 271 3.53 15.22 0.57
CA MET A 271 2.61 16.18 1.21
C MET A 271 3.35 17.02 2.26
N ILE A 272 4.14 16.41 3.13
CA ILE A 272 4.94 17.11 4.14
C ILE A 272 5.93 18.08 3.49
N ARG A 273 6.69 17.63 2.46
CA ARG A 273 7.58 18.53 1.69
C ARG A 273 6.82 19.64 0.99
N GLY A 274 5.61 19.37 0.54
CA GLY A 274 4.74 20.37 -0.10
C GLY A 274 4.07 21.34 0.87
N ALA A 275 3.96 21.00 2.15
CA ALA A 275 3.33 21.81 3.19
C ALA A 275 4.02 23.18 3.40
N GLU A 276 5.24 23.36 2.94
CA GLU A 276 5.87 24.69 2.89
C GLU A 276 5.14 25.67 1.96
N ARG A 277 4.29 25.18 1.04
CA ARG A 277 3.60 25.96 0.01
C ARG A 277 2.13 26.17 0.30
N ILE A 278 1.51 25.27 1.08
CA ILE A 278 0.09 25.31 1.44
C ILE A 278 -0.06 25.02 2.93
N ASP A 279 -1.10 25.55 3.55
CA ASP A 279 -1.49 25.18 4.92
C ASP A 279 -2.25 23.86 4.86
N LEU A 280 -1.49 22.77 5.08
CA LEU A 280 -1.96 21.39 4.90
C LEU A 280 -2.75 20.90 6.11
N GLY A 281 -3.87 20.22 5.86
CA GLY A 281 -4.63 19.46 6.85
C GLY A 281 -5.15 18.18 6.27
N VAL A 282 -5.72 17.32 7.13
CA VAL A 282 -6.35 16.07 6.74
C VAL A 282 -7.68 15.88 7.44
N PHE A 283 -8.60 15.16 6.81
CA PHE A 283 -9.81 14.65 7.43
C PHE A 283 -10.25 13.35 6.75
N MET A 284 -11.11 12.57 7.42
CA MET A 284 -11.70 11.38 6.80
C MET A 284 -12.95 11.75 6.03
N LEU A 285 -13.12 11.20 4.83
CA LEU A 285 -14.34 11.42 4.05
C LEU A 285 -15.53 10.87 4.83
N PRO A 286 -16.60 11.67 5.03
CA PRO A 286 -17.77 11.22 5.76
C PRO A 286 -18.51 10.08 5.04
N PRO A 287 -19.28 9.24 5.76
CA PRO A 287 -20.16 8.23 5.15
C PRO A 287 -21.07 8.84 4.08
N ILE A 288 -21.18 8.15 2.94
CA ILE A 288 -21.94 8.61 1.78
C ILE A 288 -23.41 8.19 1.89
N ALA A 289 -23.66 6.98 2.38
CA ALA A 289 -25.03 6.49 2.58
C ALA A 289 -25.42 6.50 4.07
N ASP A 290 -26.70 6.72 4.31
CA ASP A 290 -27.27 6.67 5.66
C ASP A 290 -27.10 5.28 6.29
N GLY A 291 -26.71 5.26 7.56
CA GLY A 291 -26.55 4.03 8.32
C GLY A 291 -25.21 3.30 8.10
N VAL A 292 -24.39 3.75 7.18
CA VAL A 292 -23.02 3.25 7.03
C VAL A 292 -22.14 3.92 8.09
N PRO A 293 -21.36 3.16 8.88
CA PRO A 293 -20.47 3.74 9.87
C PRO A 293 -19.33 4.53 9.20
N ALA A 294 -18.80 5.52 9.91
CA ALA A 294 -17.57 6.19 9.50
C ALA A 294 -16.43 5.17 9.45
N GLY A 295 -15.57 5.31 8.47
CA GLY A 295 -14.45 4.41 8.27
C GLY A 295 -13.51 4.92 7.17
N THR A 296 -12.48 4.15 6.90
CA THR A 296 -11.54 4.43 5.81
C THR A 296 -11.15 3.14 5.11
N MET A 297 -10.68 3.26 3.89
CA MET A 297 -10.01 2.17 3.20
C MET A 297 -8.64 1.95 3.86
N TRP A 298 -8.44 0.74 4.38
CA TRP A 298 -7.12 0.29 4.75
C TRP A 298 -6.44 -0.30 3.53
N GLY A 299 -5.44 0.42 3.05
CA GLY A 299 -4.49 -0.14 2.12
C GLY A 299 -3.68 -1.21 2.84
N GLU A 300 -3.44 -2.31 2.16
CA GLU A 300 -2.31 -3.13 2.54
C GLU A 300 -1.08 -2.31 2.18
N GLY A 301 -0.39 -1.83 3.17
CA GLY A 301 0.96 -1.37 2.98
C GLY A 301 1.79 -2.46 2.32
N SER A 302 2.89 -2.10 1.74
CA SER A 302 3.79 -3.04 1.09
C SER A 302 4.35 -4.06 2.08
N GLN A 303 4.73 -5.22 1.57
CA GLN A 303 5.17 -6.38 2.33
C GLN A 303 6.48 -6.93 1.81
N TRP A 304 7.20 -7.59 2.69
CA TRP A 304 8.38 -8.37 2.35
C TRP A 304 7.99 -9.80 1.98
N GLN A 305 8.41 -10.24 0.80
CA GLN A 305 8.29 -11.61 0.30
C GLN A 305 9.68 -12.24 0.21
N MET A 306 9.80 -13.49 0.64
CA MET A 306 11.04 -14.26 0.60
C MET A 306 10.95 -15.32 -0.50
N SER A 307 12.02 -15.50 -1.27
CA SER A 307 12.08 -16.51 -2.33
C SER A 307 12.14 -17.92 -1.77
N ALA A 308 11.31 -18.83 -2.30
CA ALA A 308 11.40 -20.25 -1.97
C ALA A 308 12.72 -20.88 -2.41
N SER A 309 13.31 -20.38 -3.50
CA SER A 309 14.53 -20.92 -4.09
C SER A 309 15.83 -20.48 -3.40
N ALA A 310 15.76 -19.52 -2.46
CA ALA A 310 16.92 -19.11 -1.67
C ALA A 310 17.43 -20.27 -0.79
N ASP A 311 18.76 -20.35 -0.61
CA ASP A 311 19.35 -21.30 0.31
C ASP A 311 18.94 -21.03 1.76
N GLN A 312 18.93 -22.05 2.62
CA GLN A 312 18.46 -21.91 4.00
C GLN A 312 19.25 -20.85 4.78
N ALA A 313 20.56 -20.76 4.60
CA ALA A 313 21.39 -19.73 5.24
C ALA A 313 21.01 -18.30 4.78
N VAL A 314 20.61 -18.13 3.51
CA VAL A 314 20.11 -16.86 2.98
C VAL A 314 18.74 -16.53 3.57
N LYS A 315 17.84 -17.52 3.67
CA LYS A 315 16.51 -17.35 4.30
C LYS A 315 16.63 -16.98 5.78
N ASP A 316 17.52 -17.62 6.52
CA ASP A 316 17.72 -17.33 7.94
C ASP A 316 18.30 -15.91 8.14
N ALA A 317 19.25 -15.50 7.30
CA ALA A 317 19.80 -14.15 7.32
C ALA A 317 18.72 -13.09 6.92
N ALA A 318 17.91 -13.40 5.91
CA ALA A 318 16.80 -12.56 5.48
C ALA A 318 15.75 -12.41 6.58
N ALA A 319 15.39 -13.49 7.28
CA ALA A 319 14.44 -13.44 8.39
C ALA A 319 14.97 -12.62 9.57
N ALA A 320 16.25 -12.77 9.93
CA ALA A 320 16.90 -11.94 10.96
C ALA A 320 16.94 -10.45 10.58
N TYR A 321 17.11 -10.17 9.29
CA TYR A 321 17.01 -8.79 8.77
C TYR A 321 15.60 -8.24 8.88
N LEU A 322 14.59 -9.02 8.50
CA LEU A 322 13.18 -8.63 8.63
C LEU A 322 12.79 -8.37 10.08
N ASP A 323 13.28 -9.21 11.02
CA ASP A 323 13.07 -9.00 12.45
C ASP A 323 13.68 -7.67 12.91
N CYS A 324 14.91 -7.37 12.51
CA CYS A 324 15.51 -6.07 12.80
C CYS A 324 14.70 -4.91 12.22
N LEU A 325 14.18 -5.04 10.98
CA LEU A 325 13.37 -3.99 10.34
C LEU A 325 12.06 -3.71 11.08
N THR A 326 11.53 -4.68 11.82
CA THR A 326 10.29 -4.55 12.61
C THR A 326 10.53 -4.16 14.07
N SER A 327 11.79 -4.03 14.50
CA SER A 327 12.12 -3.55 15.84
C SER A 327 11.68 -2.11 16.07
N ASP A 328 11.42 -1.71 17.32
CA ASP A 328 11.00 -0.35 17.67
C ASP A 328 11.99 0.71 17.15
N ALA A 329 13.30 0.44 17.24
CA ALA A 329 14.32 1.34 16.73
C ALA A 329 14.21 1.54 15.21
N SER A 330 13.93 0.48 14.46
CA SER A 330 13.74 0.57 13.00
C SER A 330 12.40 1.21 12.63
N ARG A 331 11.33 0.89 13.37
CA ARG A 331 10.03 1.52 13.20
C ARG A 331 10.09 3.03 13.43
N GLN A 332 10.85 3.47 14.44
CA GLN A 332 11.10 4.88 14.68
C GLN A 332 11.82 5.56 13.50
N VAL A 333 12.84 4.94 12.91
CA VAL A 333 13.51 5.47 11.70
C VAL A 333 12.53 5.60 10.52
N TRP A 334 11.65 4.61 10.33
CA TRP A 334 10.60 4.68 9.31
C TRP A 334 9.68 5.88 9.51
N VAL A 335 9.24 6.12 10.74
CA VAL A 335 8.35 7.23 11.09
C VAL A 335 9.07 8.58 10.92
N GLU A 336 10.26 8.74 11.50
CA GLU A 336 10.98 10.03 11.52
C GLU A 336 11.50 10.44 10.14
N LYS A 337 12.00 9.49 9.34
CA LYS A 337 12.70 9.76 8.08
C LYS A 337 11.96 9.30 6.84
N GLY A 338 11.20 8.23 6.98
CA GLY A 338 10.40 7.68 5.90
C GLY A 338 9.00 8.28 5.82
N HIS A 339 8.51 8.88 6.90
CA HIS A 339 7.11 9.28 7.08
C HIS A 339 6.13 8.15 6.73
N THR A 340 6.60 6.93 6.88
CA THR A 340 5.86 5.68 6.68
C THR A 340 5.51 5.14 8.05
N VAL A 341 4.30 4.65 8.21
CA VAL A 341 3.85 4.11 9.51
C VAL A 341 3.85 2.60 9.47
N PRO A 342 4.82 1.95 10.15
CA PRO A 342 4.86 0.49 10.22
C PRO A 342 3.64 -0.09 10.93
N ILE A 343 3.27 -1.32 10.54
CA ILE A 343 2.16 -2.05 11.16
C ILE A 343 2.41 -2.21 12.65
N GLY A 344 1.34 -2.06 13.43
CA GLY A 344 1.37 -2.12 14.89
C GLY A 344 1.84 -0.84 15.56
N THR A 345 2.16 0.24 14.80
CA THR A 345 2.46 1.55 15.40
C THR A 345 1.19 2.21 15.89
N THR A 346 1.22 2.65 17.13
CA THR A 346 0.11 3.34 17.80
C THR A 346 0.22 4.86 17.66
N PRO A 347 -0.88 5.62 17.83
CA PRO A 347 -0.82 7.08 17.88
C PRO A 347 0.10 7.62 18.98
N ASP A 348 0.20 6.94 20.12
CA ASP A 348 1.08 7.33 21.22
C ASP A 348 2.56 7.18 20.82
N GLU A 349 2.92 6.08 20.16
CA GLU A 349 4.28 5.88 19.62
C GLU A 349 4.62 6.92 18.54
N LEU A 350 3.68 7.27 17.66
CA LEU A 350 3.88 8.33 16.67
C LEU A 350 4.22 9.67 17.34
N ALA A 351 3.53 10.01 18.43
CA ALA A 351 3.81 11.22 19.19
C ALA A 351 5.15 11.14 19.92
N GLU A 352 5.48 10.01 20.54
CA GLU A 352 6.74 9.77 21.24
C GLU A 352 7.94 9.83 20.31
N TRP A 353 7.83 9.26 19.12
CA TRP A 353 8.89 9.24 18.09
C TRP A 353 8.98 10.54 17.29
N GLY A 354 8.16 11.54 17.60
CA GLY A 354 8.23 12.84 16.95
C GLY A 354 7.80 12.82 15.49
N ALA A 355 6.82 11.98 15.14
CA ALA A 355 6.22 11.98 13.80
C ALA A 355 5.77 13.39 13.41
N ASP A 356 5.81 13.71 12.13
CA ASP A 356 5.27 14.97 11.62
C ASP A 356 3.81 15.14 12.06
N PRO A 357 3.37 16.36 12.47
CA PRO A 357 1.99 16.59 12.91
C PRO A 357 0.92 16.08 11.95
N ILE A 358 1.17 16.14 10.63
CA ILE A 358 0.20 15.66 9.65
C ILE A 358 0.07 14.12 9.65
N VAL A 359 1.17 13.41 9.96
CA VAL A 359 1.16 11.95 10.15
C VAL A 359 0.31 11.61 11.38
N GLN A 360 0.56 12.31 12.50
CA GLN A 360 -0.20 12.10 13.73
C GLN A 360 -1.70 12.40 13.53
N GLU A 361 -2.04 13.53 12.88
CA GLU A 361 -3.42 13.93 12.58
C GLU A 361 -4.11 12.87 11.71
N PHE A 362 -3.43 12.37 10.68
CA PHE A 362 -3.99 11.38 9.75
C PHE A 362 -4.29 10.05 10.46
N PHE A 363 -3.31 9.52 11.18
CA PHE A 363 -3.48 8.24 11.86
C PHE A 363 -4.43 8.32 13.05
N ALA A 364 -4.46 9.43 13.79
CA ALA A 364 -5.45 9.64 14.84
C ALA A 364 -6.88 9.64 14.28
N ALA A 365 -7.11 10.29 13.14
CA ALA A 365 -8.41 10.32 12.48
C ALA A 365 -8.79 8.96 11.87
N GLY A 366 -7.86 8.31 11.15
CA GLY A 366 -8.13 7.04 10.47
C GLY A 366 -8.29 5.85 11.39
N LEU A 367 -7.61 5.84 12.55
CA LEU A 367 -7.71 4.76 13.54
C LEU A 367 -8.82 4.99 14.57
N ALA A 368 -9.52 6.14 14.52
CA ALA A 368 -10.66 6.40 15.41
C ALA A 368 -11.85 5.45 15.18
N THR A 369 -11.89 4.77 14.03
CA THR A 369 -12.97 3.86 13.63
C THR A 369 -12.41 2.48 13.21
N PRO A 370 -11.80 1.73 14.14
CA PRO A 370 -11.02 0.52 13.81
C PRO A 370 -11.86 -0.63 13.23
N ASP A 371 -13.17 -0.66 13.49
CA ASP A 371 -14.08 -1.73 13.06
C ASP A 371 -14.72 -1.47 11.67
N SER A 372 -14.35 -0.37 10.99
CA SER A 372 -14.93 0.05 9.70
C SER A 372 -13.85 0.20 8.64
N ASN A 373 -13.03 -0.84 8.48
CA ASN A 373 -11.94 -0.85 7.50
C ASN A 373 -12.43 -1.47 6.21
N PHE A 374 -12.50 -0.67 5.16
CA PHE A 374 -12.94 -1.11 3.83
C PHE A 374 -11.79 -1.75 3.05
N TYR A 375 -12.13 -2.60 2.08
CA TYR A 375 -11.15 -3.27 1.25
C TYR A 375 -10.69 -2.38 0.10
N ASP A 376 -9.38 -2.32 -0.12
CA ASP A 376 -8.85 -1.84 -1.38
C ASP A 376 -9.06 -2.91 -2.47
N LEU A 377 -9.93 -2.62 -3.42
CA LEU A 377 -10.23 -3.52 -4.53
C LEU A 377 -8.99 -3.86 -5.36
N HIS A 378 -8.05 -2.90 -5.48
CA HIS A 378 -6.81 -3.08 -6.21
C HIS A 378 -5.93 -4.20 -5.63
N THR A 379 -5.94 -4.35 -4.31
CA THR A 379 -5.11 -5.31 -3.58
C THR A 379 -5.89 -6.55 -3.16
N THR A 380 -7.21 -6.55 -3.27
CA THR A 380 -8.07 -7.68 -2.91
C THR A 380 -8.42 -8.56 -4.10
N LEU A 381 -8.70 -7.94 -5.26
CA LEU A 381 -9.18 -8.66 -6.44
C LEU A 381 -8.06 -9.41 -7.17
N PRO A 382 -8.38 -10.56 -7.82
CA PRO A 382 -7.46 -11.23 -8.72
C PRO A 382 -6.96 -10.30 -9.85
N GLU A 383 -5.74 -10.55 -10.33
CA GLU A 383 -5.15 -9.78 -11.43
C GLU A 383 -6.05 -9.79 -12.68
N SER A 384 -6.70 -10.92 -12.99
CA SER A 384 -7.64 -11.04 -14.10
C SER A 384 -8.82 -10.08 -13.99
N VAL A 385 -9.30 -9.82 -12.77
CA VAL A 385 -10.40 -8.89 -12.48
C VAL A 385 -9.91 -7.45 -12.47
N THR A 386 -8.75 -7.16 -11.88
CA THR A 386 -8.17 -5.81 -11.86
C THR A 386 -7.85 -5.29 -13.25
N GLN A 387 -7.47 -6.16 -14.19
CA GLN A 387 -7.28 -5.81 -15.62
C GLN A 387 -8.58 -5.36 -16.31
N VAL A 388 -9.74 -5.76 -15.81
CA VAL A 388 -11.05 -5.28 -16.25
C VAL A 388 -11.44 -4.02 -15.48
N LEU A 389 -11.24 -4.01 -14.15
CA LEU A 389 -11.61 -2.91 -13.27
C LEU A 389 -10.96 -1.58 -13.70
N TYR A 390 -9.67 -1.58 -14.01
CA TYR A 390 -8.93 -0.37 -14.36
C TYR A 390 -9.51 0.38 -15.57
N PRO A 391 -9.67 -0.23 -16.76
CA PRO A 391 -10.25 0.45 -17.90
C PRO A 391 -11.74 0.77 -17.69
N GLU A 392 -12.50 -0.10 -17.04
CA GLU A 392 -13.93 0.12 -16.83
C GLU A 392 -14.19 1.29 -15.87
N LEU A 393 -13.36 1.50 -14.82
CA LEU A 393 -13.43 2.70 -14.00
C LEU A 393 -13.09 3.98 -14.79
N GLN A 394 -12.07 3.93 -15.69
CA GLN A 394 -11.80 5.08 -16.57
C GLN A 394 -12.98 5.42 -17.46
N ARG A 395 -13.66 4.40 -18.00
CA ARG A 395 -14.85 4.57 -18.83
C ARG A 395 -16.04 5.08 -18.05
N LEU A 396 -16.25 4.58 -16.83
CA LEU A 396 -17.33 5.02 -15.93
C LEU A 396 -17.19 6.51 -15.60
N VAL A 397 -16.04 6.93 -15.06
CA VAL A 397 -15.83 8.34 -14.69
C VAL A 397 -15.64 9.25 -15.92
N GLY A 398 -15.28 8.68 -17.07
CA GLY A 398 -15.26 9.36 -18.36
C GLY A 398 -16.63 9.55 -19.00
N GLY A 399 -17.68 8.96 -18.43
CA GLY A 399 -19.05 9.01 -18.95
C GLY A 399 -19.29 8.15 -20.21
N GLU A 400 -18.40 7.19 -20.47
CA GLU A 400 -18.49 6.29 -21.65
C GLU A 400 -19.39 5.08 -21.40
N VAL A 401 -19.59 4.72 -20.14
CA VAL A 401 -20.48 3.63 -19.69
C VAL A 401 -21.32 4.08 -18.50
N THR A 402 -22.48 3.47 -18.34
CA THR A 402 -23.33 3.63 -17.16
C THR A 402 -22.83 2.78 -16.00
N ALA A 403 -23.30 3.08 -14.77
CA ALA A 403 -23.03 2.25 -13.61
C ALA A 403 -23.48 0.80 -13.80
N ASP A 404 -24.64 0.58 -14.44
CA ASP A 404 -25.14 -0.77 -14.73
C ASP A 404 -24.23 -1.55 -15.71
N GLU A 405 -23.71 -0.89 -16.75
CA GLU A 405 -22.77 -1.51 -17.71
C GLU A 405 -21.43 -1.81 -17.05
N PHE A 406 -20.91 -0.89 -16.22
CA PHE A 406 -19.70 -1.10 -15.43
C PHE A 406 -19.84 -2.33 -14.51
N LEU A 407 -20.92 -2.39 -13.72
CA LEU A 407 -21.14 -3.48 -12.79
C LEU A 407 -21.40 -4.82 -13.49
N ALA A 408 -22.05 -4.81 -14.65
CA ALA A 408 -22.23 -6.03 -15.46
C ALA A 408 -20.88 -6.56 -15.99
N ALA A 409 -19.97 -5.68 -16.41
CA ALA A 409 -18.63 -6.07 -16.81
C ALA A 409 -17.81 -6.64 -15.64
N MET A 410 -17.92 -6.02 -14.45
CA MET A 410 -17.28 -6.53 -13.24
C MET A 410 -17.84 -7.88 -12.82
N GLN A 411 -19.17 -8.09 -12.85
CA GLN A 411 -19.81 -9.35 -12.56
C GLN A 411 -19.29 -10.47 -13.46
N ALA A 412 -19.26 -10.26 -14.77
CA ALA A 412 -18.80 -11.26 -15.73
C ALA A 412 -17.33 -11.66 -15.51
N SER A 413 -16.47 -10.66 -15.20
CA SER A 413 -15.06 -10.91 -14.87
C SER A 413 -14.92 -11.67 -13.56
N TRP A 414 -15.70 -11.30 -12.54
CA TRP A 414 -15.70 -11.94 -11.23
C TRP A 414 -16.14 -13.39 -11.27
N GLU A 415 -17.24 -13.70 -12.00
CA GLU A 415 -17.69 -15.06 -12.22
C GLU A 415 -16.64 -15.94 -12.89
N THR A 416 -15.91 -15.37 -13.86
CA THR A 416 -14.80 -16.04 -14.54
C THR A 416 -13.66 -16.34 -13.57
N ALA A 417 -13.27 -15.38 -12.73
CA ALA A 417 -12.22 -15.57 -11.74
C ALA A 417 -12.60 -16.62 -10.68
N ILE A 418 -13.86 -16.63 -10.23
CA ILE A 418 -14.37 -17.67 -9.31
C ILE A 418 -14.28 -19.06 -9.96
N ALA A 419 -14.74 -19.19 -11.22
CA ALA A 419 -14.70 -20.45 -11.94
C ALA A 419 -13.27 -20.98 -12.13
N ASN A 420 -12.29 -20.08 -12.24
CA ASN A 420 -10.87 -20.42 -12.34
C ASN A 420 -10.20 -20.67 -10.97
N GLY A 421 -10.91 -20.51 -9.85
CA GLY A 421 -10.35 -20.65 -8.50
C GLY A 421 -9.35 -19.54 -8.13
N GLU A 422 -9.52 -18.33 -8.71
CA GLU A 422 -8.62 -17.20 -8.49
C GLU A 422 -9.04 -16.35 -7.28
N ARG A 423 -10.29 -16.52 -6.80
CA ARG A 423 -10.80 -15.77 -5.66
C ARG A 423 -9.98 -16.09 -4.41
N TRP A 424 -9.45 -15.05 -3.78
CA TRP A 424 -8.89 -15.13 -2.44
C TRP A 424 -10.01 -15.05 -1.41
N ILE A 425 -9.89 -15.84 -0.34
CA ILE A 425 -10.78 -15.82 0.83
C ILE A 425 -9.88 -15.71 2.06
N PRO A 426 -10.12 -14.73 2.96
CA PRO A 426 -9.34 -14.52 4.17
C PRO A 426 -9.36 -15.70 5.15
#